data_61c3ff04198438461dac719f0e98c55e
#
_entry.id   61c3ff04198438461dac719f0e98c55e
#
_cell.length_a   1.000
_cell.length_b   1.000
_cell.length_c   1.000
_cell.angle_alpha   90.00
_cell.angle_beta   90.00
_cell.angle_gamma   90.00
#
_symmetry.space_group_name_H-M   'P 1'
#
loop_
_entity.id
_entity.type
_entity.pdbx_description
1 polymer ?
#
loop_
_entity_poly.entity_id
_entity_poly.type
_entity_poly.pdbx_seq_one_letter_code
_entity_poly.pdbx_strand_id
1 'polypeptide(L)'
;MQWDDHFFICADNGILNVLLQKKVAQKIVAINIHERLNTNASDMDVFVAVAAHIARGGLLNVIGKEINELKPVNAVNPIVSNDLSSIKGQIIYIDSFGNCVTNISQKQFIEIARNRKFEIQVKNKKLNRIHKNYSDFPVVEKKQLKDFEGDFLALFNENGFLEIAIYKSNPKTVGSASTLLGIKFRDTITIEFKN
;
A
#
# COMPACT_ATOMS: atom_id res chain seq x y z
N MET A 1 -6.54 -19.72 -7.41
CA MET A 1 -5.07 -19.76 -7.38
C MET A 1 -4.60 -20.55 -6.16
N GLN A 2 -3.64 -21.42 -6.35
CA GLN A 2 -2.92 -22.13 -5.29
C GLN A 2 -1.50 -21.59 -5.19
N TRP A 3 -1.10 -21.15 -4.00
CA TRP A 3 0.21 -20.62 -3.73
C TRP A 3 0.56 -20.77 -2.25
N ASP A 4 1.74 -21.30 -1.94
CA ASP A 4 2.30 -21.45 -0.59
C ASP A 4 1.32 -22.16 0.37
N ASP A 5 0.81 -23.33 -0.06
CA ASP A 5 -0.18 -24.16 0.65
C ASP A 5 -1.54 -23.49 0.95
N HIS A 6 -1.78 -22.33 0.33
CA HIS A 6 -3.03 -21.59 0.46
C HIS A 6 -3.81 -21.58 -0.87
N PHE A 7 -5.13 -21.46 -0.74
CA PHE A 7 -6.03 -21.26 -1.86
C PHE A 7 -6.63 -19.85 -1.82
N PHE A 8 -6.52 -19.13 -2.91
CA PHE A 8 -7.07 -17.79 -3.10
C PHE A 8 -8.16 -17.84 -4.16
N ILE A 9 -9.37 -17.42 -3.78
CA ILE A 9 -10.56 -17.42 -4.64
C ILE A 9 -11.05 -15.97 -4.74
N CYS A 10 -11.02 -15.39 -5.95
CA CYS A 10 -11.52 -14.05 -6.19
C CYS A 10 -11.72 -13.81 -7.68
N ALA A 11 -12.34 -12.67 -8.03
CA ALA A 11 -12.38 -12.20 -9.40
C ALA A 11 -10.98 -11.85 -9.92
N ASP A 12 -10.72 -12.08 -11.20
CA ASP A 12 -9.46 -11.69 -11.85
C ASP A 12 -9.46 -10.19 -12.20
N ASN A 13 -9.41 -9.37 -11.17
CA ASN A 13 -9.35 -7.90 -11.24
C ASN A 13 -7.95 -7.35 -11.01
N GLY A 14 -6.94 -8.23 -10.94
CA GLY A 14 -5.53 -7.92 -10.71
C GLY A 14 -5.06 -8.06 -9.26
N ILE A 15 -5.96 -8.28 -8.28
CA ILE A 15 -5.58 -8.40 -6.86
C ILE A 15 -4.62 -9.57 -6.61
N LEU A 16 -4.81 -10.70 -7.31
CA LEU A 16 -3.90 -11.85 -7.21
C LEU A 16 -2.51 -11.54 -7.74
N ASN A 17 -2.40 -10.71 -8.77
CA ASN A 17 -1.12 -10.29 -9.31
C ASN A 17 -0.37 -9.36 -8.34
N VAL A 18 -1.10 -8.48 -7.65
CA VAL A 18 -0.54 -7.65 -6.57
C VAL A 18 -0.04 -8.53 -5.41
N LEU A 19 -0.80 -9.56 -5.04
CA LEU A 19 -0.43 -10.50 -3.98
C LEU A 19 0.84 -11.29 -4.31
N LEU A 20 0.93 -11.80 -5.52
CA LEU A 20 2.10 -12.57 -5.98
C LEU A 20 3.34 -11.69 -6.13
N GLN A 21 3.17 -10.41 -6.48
CA GLN A 21 4.27 -9.53 -6.88
C GLN A 21 5.11 -10.16 -8.00
N LYS A 22 6.33 -10.64 -7.68
CA LYS A 22 7.23 -11.32 -8.63
C LYS A 22 7.32 -12.84 -8.40
N LYS A 23 6.51 -13.37 -7.48
CA LYS A 23 6.49 -14.80 -7.17
C LYS A 23 5.56 -15.54 -8.14
N VAL A 24 5.80 -16.84 -8.30
CA VAL A 24 5.02 -17.69 -9.19
C VAL A 24 4.07 -18.54 -8.36
N ALA A 25 2.81 -18.58 -8.76
CA ALA A 25 1.82 -19.47 -8.15
C ALA A 25 2.08 -20.92 -8.59
N GLN A 26 1.74 -21.87 -7.73
CA GLN A 26 1.82 -23.30 -8.04
C GLN A 26 0.81 -23.68 -9.12
N LYS A 27 -0.40 -23.11 -9.04
CA LYS A 27 -1.47 -23.37 -10.01
C LYS A 27 -2.48 -22.22 -10.04
N ILE A 28 -2.91 -21.86 -11.25
CA ILE A 28 -3.95 -20.86 -11.45
C ILE A 28 -5.05 -21.48 -12.33
N VAL A 29 -6.31 -21.32 -11.90
CA VAL A 29 -7.46 -21.87 -12.61
C VAL A 29 -8.51 -20.79 -12.79
N ALA A 30 -8.93 -20.54 -14.03
CA ALA A 30 -10.09 -19.72 -14.33
C ALA A 30 -11.36 -20.53 -14.08
N ILE A 31 -12.15 -20.09 -13.10
CA ILE A 31 -13.37 -20.77 -12.66
C ILE A 31 -14.42 -20.72 -13.80
N ASN A 32 -15.02 -21.88 -14.10
CA ASN A 32 -16.09 -21.99 -15.11
C ASN A 32 -17.31 -22.78 -14.64
N ILE A 33 -17.44 -23.02 -13.31
CA ILE A 33 -18.59 -23.77 -12.78
C ILE A 33 -19.89 -22.97 -12.76
N HIS A 34 -19.85 -21.67 -13.06
CA HIS A 34 -21.05 -20.82 -13.11
C HIS A 34 -22.12 -21.36 -14.06
N GLU A 35 -21.74 -22.05 -15.15
CA GLU A 35 -22.65 -22.71 -16.07
C GLU A 35 -23.42 -23.90 -15.43
N ARG A 36 -22.94 -24.43 -14.30
CA ARG A 36 -23.52 -25.55 -13.53
C ARG A 36 -24.36 -25.09 -12.37
N LEU A 37 -24.38 -23.79 -12.08
CA LEU A 37 -25.18 -23.18 -11.02
C LEU A 37 -26.49 -22.63 -11.58
N ASN A 38 -27.40 -22.26 -10.69
CA ASN A 38 -28.65 -21.61 -11.11
C ASN A 38 -28.36 -20.30 -11.85
N THR A 39 -29.21 -19.96 -12.80
CA THR A 39 -29.07 -18.74 -13.64
C THR A 39 -29.00 -17.44 -12.84
N ASN A 40 -29.44 -17.43 -11.59
CA ASN A 40 -29.42 -16.29 -10.69
C ASN A 40 -28.25 -16.35 -9.67
N ALA A 41 -27.29 -17.26 -9.86
CA ALA A 41 -26.14 -17.36 -8.94
C ALA A 41 -25.29 -16.09 -9.02
N SER A 42 -24.96 -15.53 -7.85
CA SER A 42 -24.04 -14.42 -7.71
C SER A 42 -22.58 -14.89 -7.74
N ASP A 43 -21.63 -13.97 -7.88
CA ASP A 43 -20.20 -14.28 -7.76
C ASP A 43 -19.88 -14.93 -6.42
N MET A 44 -20.59 -14.56 -5.35
CA MET A 44 -20.41 -15.16 -4.03
C MET A 44 -20.84 -16.61 -4.02
N ASP A 45 -21.93 -16.99 -4.68
CA ASP A 45 -22.36 -18.39 -4.79
C ASP A 45 -21.31 -19.23 -5.52
N VAL A 46 -20.69 -18.69 -6.55
CA VAL A 46 -19.58 -19.33 -7.25
C VAL A 46 -18.39 -19.53 -6.30
N PHE A 47 -18.00 -18.50 -5.54
CA PHE A 47 -16.86 -18.57 -4.63
C PHE A 47 -17.11 -19.56 -3.49
N VAL A 48 -18.31 -19.59 -2.93
CA VAL A 48 -18.70 -20.56 -1.89
C VAL A 48 -18.67 -21.99 -2.42
N ALA A 49 -19.21 -22.23 -3.61
CA ALA A 49 -19.19 -23.56 -4.25
C ALA A 49 -17.75 -24.04 -4.51
N VAL A 50 -16.88 -23.17 -5.00
CA VAL A 50 -15.46 -23.46 -5.21
C VAL A 50 -14.75 -23.73 -3.90
N ALA A 51 -14.95 -22.89 -2.88
CA ALA A 51 -14.36 -23.09 -1.56
C ALA A 51 -14.77 -24.42 -0.92
N ALA A 52 -16.06 -24.76 -1.00
CA ALA A 52 -16.58 -26.03 -0.50
C ALA A 52 -16.01 -27.24 -1.25
N HIS A 53 -15.80 -27.14 -2.56
CA HIS A 53 -15.16 -28.18 -3.36
C HIS A 53 -13.71 -28.40 -2.92
N ILE A 54 -12.93 -27.33 -2.78
CA ILE A 54 -11.52 -27.40 -2.35
C ILE A 54 -11.41 -27.93 -0.93
N ALA A 55 -12.25 -27.48 0.01
CA ALA A 55 -12.24 -27.90 1.40
C ALA A 55 -12.52 -29.41 1.58
N ARG A 56 -13.21 -30.03 0.61
CA ARG A 56 -13.45 -31.49 0.57
C ARG A 56 -12.33 -32.27 -0.14
N GLY A 57 -11.22 -31.64 -0.46
CA GLY A 57 -10.10 -32.24 -1.21
C GLY A 57 -10.34 -32.34 -2.71
N GLY A 58 -11.28 -31.58 -3.27
CA GLY A 58 -11.60 -31.58 -4.69
C GLY A 58 -10.46 -30.98 -5.54
N LEU A 59 -10.26 -31.55 -6.73
CA LEU A 59 -9.20 -31.13 -7.64
C LEU A 59 -9.55 -29.81 -8.35
N LEU A 60 -8.58 -28.91 -8.50
CA LEU A 60 -8.77 -27.62 -9.14
C LEU A 60 -9.19 -27.69 -10.62
N ASN A 61 -8.78 -28.74 -11.35
CA ASN A 61 -9.16 -28.94 -12.76
C ASN A 61 -10.64 -29.28 -12.96
N VAL A 62 -11.37 -29.61 -11.91
CA VAL A 62 -12.82 -29.86 -11.95
C VAL A 62 -13.63 -28.57 -11.92
N ILE A 63 -13.09 -27.51 -11.33
CA ILE A 63 -13.80 -26.24 -11.15
C ILE A 63 -13.51 -25.21 -12.25
N GLY A 64 -12.56 -25.49 -13.14
CA GLY A 64 -12.22 -24.59 -14.20
C GLY A 64 -11.04 -25.01 -15.07
N LYS A 65 -10.61 -24.11 -15.93
CA LYS A 65 -9.51 -24.32 -16.86
C LYS A 65 -8.23 -23.69 -16.29
N GLU A 66 -7.12 -24.40 -16.34
CA GLU A 66 -5.81 -23.88 -15.97
C GLU A 66 -5.39 -22.75 -16.93
N ILE A 67 -4.85 -21.69 -16.35
CA ILE A 67 -4.33 -20.51 -17.05
C ILE A 67 -2.94 -20.17 -16.53
N ASN A 68 -2.13 -19.53 -17.37
CA ASN A 68 -0.74 -19.19 -17.04
C ASN A 68 -0.57 -17.74 -16.59
N GLU A 69 -1.56 -16.89 -16.85
CA GLU A 69 -1.47 -15.46 -16.60
C GLU A 69 -2.70 -14.95 -15.86
N LEU A 70 -2.45 -14.06 -14.93
CA LEU A 70 -3.47 -13.26 -14.24
C LEU A 70 -3.55 -11.88 -14.88
N LYS A 71 -4.70 -11.23 -14.72
CA LYS A 71 -4.88 -9.85 -15.19
C LYS A 71 -3.79 -8.94 -14.60
N PRO A 72 -2.98 -8.28 -15.44
CA PRO A 72 -1.93 -7.42 -14.97
C PRO A 72 -2.51 -6.18 -14.26
N VAL A 73 -1.86 -5.75 -13.20
CA VAL A 73 -2.10 -4.45 -12.58
C VAL A 73 -0.86 -3.60 -12.79
N ASN A 74 -1.05 -2.42 -13.32
CA ASN A 74 0.01 -1.42 -13.36
C ASN A 74 0.24 -0.91 -11.93
N ALA A 75 1.06 -1.63 -11.17
CA ALA A 75 1.55 -1.12 -9.90
C ALA A 75 2.38 0.13 -10.20
N VAL A 76 1.94 1.26 -9.69
CA VAL A 76 2.72 2.50 -9.78
C VAL A 76 3.88 2.38 -8.80
N ASN A 77 5.03 1.92 -9.31
CA ASN A 77 6.25 1.86 -8.52
C ASN A 77 6.85 3.27 -8.37
N PRO A 78 7.50 3.58 -7.25
CA PRO A 78 8.28 4.80 -7.13
C PRO A 78 9.39 4.85 -8.18
N ILE A 79 9.64 6.02 -8.71
CA ILE A 79 10.71 6.27 -9.67
C ILE A 79 11.95 6.73 -8.92
N VAL A 80 13.05 6.04 -9.11
CA VAL A 80 14.36 6.41 -8.57
C VAL A 80 15.17 7.02 -9.69
N SER A 81 15.83 8.16 -9.42
CA SER A 81 16.74 8.78 -10.39
C SER A 81 17.96 7.88 -10.64
N ASN A 82 18.52 7.95 -11.85
CA ASN A 82 19.67 7.09 -12.24
C ASN A 82 20.91 7.30 -11.36
N ASP A 83 21.09 8.51 -10.86
CA ASP A 83 22.19 8.90 -9.95
C ASP A 83 21.88 8.62 -8.48
N LEU A 84 20.73 8.02 -8.18
CA LEU A 84 20.22 7.74 -6.84
C LEU A 84 20.09 9.01 -5.96
N SER A 85 19.92 10.18 -6.58
CA SER A 85 19.76 11.45 -5.86
C SER A 85 18.33 11.71 -5.40
N SER A 86 17.35 10.99 -5.95
CA SER A 86 15.95 11.19 -5.58
C SER A 86 15.08 9.94 -5.74
N ILE A 87 13.98 9.92 -4.97
CA ILE A 87 12.86 8.99 -5.11
C ILE A 87 11.60 9.81 -5.33
N LYS A 88 10.86 9.54 -6.41
CA LYS A 88 9.52 10.10 -6.65
C LYS A 88 8.48 9.00 -6.45
N GLY A 89 7.65 9.16 -5.44
CA GLY A 89 6.50 8.33 -5.18
C GLY A 89 5.19 9.07 -5.40
N GLN A 90 4.09 8.35 -5.19
CA GLN A 90 2.74 8.91 -5.27
C GLN A 90 1.94 8.53 -4.03
N ILE A 91 0.94 9.32 -3.71
CA ILE A 91 -0.05 8.98 -2.69
C ILE A 91 -0.93 7.86 -3.23
N ILE A 92 -0.93 6.72 -2.55
CA ILE A 92 -1.70 5.52 -2.91
C ILE A 92 -2.92 5.29 -2.02
N TYR A 93 -2.95 5.92 -0.85
CA TYR A 93 -4.05 5.80 0.09
C TYR A 93 -4.11 7.02 1.01
N ILE A 94 -5.33 7.44 1.36
CA ILE A 94 -5.58 8.44 2.39
C ILE A 94 -6.53 7.76 3.39
N ASP A 95 -6.11 7.65 4.64
CA ASP A 95 -6.90 6.99 5.67
C ASP A 95 -8.04 7.86 6.22
N SER A 96 -8.84 7.32 7.13
CA SER A 96 -9.96 8.03 7.75
C SER A 96 -9.53 9.19 8.66
N PHE A 97 -8.27 9.23 9.08
CA PHE A 97 -7.67 10.34 9.82
C PHE A 97 -7.07 11.40 8.88
N GLY A 98 -7.07 11.13 7.57
CA GLY A 98 -6.50 12.00 6.55
C GLY A 98 -4.97 11.97 6.49
N ASN A 99 -4.35 10.91 7.02
CA ASN A 99 -2.94 10.63 6.79
C ASN A 99 -2.75 10.14 5.35
N CYS A 100 -1.64 10.53 4.74
CA CYS A 100 -1.38 10.30 3.33
C CYS A 100 -0.28 9.27 3.15
N VAL A 101 -0.64 8.04 2.76
CA VAL A 101 0.29 6.93 2.54
C VAL A 101 0.81 6.96 1.10
N THR A 102 2.13 6.83 0.96
CA THR A 102 2.80 6.77 -0.35
C THR A 102 3.12 5.33 -0.76
N ASN A 103 3.53 5.14 -2.02
CA ASN A 103 4.08 3.88 -2.51
C ASN A 103 5.60 3.71 -2.22
N ILE A 104 6.23 4.64 -1.49
CA ILE A 104 7.66 4.55 -1.13
C ILE A 104 7.82 3.62 0.06
N SER A 105 8.46 2.47 -0.12
CA SER A 105 8.71 1.52 0.97
C SER A 105 9.94 1.90 1.80
N GLN A 106 9.93 1.53 3.09
CA GLN A 106 11.05 1.69 3.99
C GLN A 106 12.32 0.99 3.47
N LYS A 107 12.15 -0.22 2.93
CA LYS A 107 13.26 -0.98 2.34
C LYS A 107 13.93 -0.19 1.22
N GLN A 108 13.14 0.29 0.26
CA GLN A 108 13.64 1.08 -0.87
C GLN A 108 14.31 2.38 -0.40
N PHE A 109 13.70 3.07 0.57
CA PHE A 109 14.28 4.28 1.15
C PHE A 109 15.66 4.01 1.75
N ILE A 110 15.82 2.98 2.58
CA ILE A 110 17.09 2.63 3.24
C ILE A 110 18.16 2.28 2.21
N GLU A 111 17.82 1.46 1.20
CA GLU A 111 18.73 1.04 0.13
C GLU A 111 19.29 2.25 -0.65
N ILE A 112 18.48 3.28 -0.85
CA ILE A 112 18.87 4.45 -1.65
C ILE A 112 19.47 5.55 -0.78
N ALA A 113 18.94 5.78 0.41
CA ALA A 113 19.39 6.84 1.30
C ALA A 113 20.87 6.67 1.73
N ARG A 114 21.30 5.45 2.02
CA ARG A 114 22.70 5.13 2.43
C ARG A 114 23.21 6.10 3.51
N ASN A 115 22.39 6.43 4.49
CA ASN A 115 22.66 7.38 5.57
C ASN A 115 22.92 8.84 5.13
N ARG A 116 22.61 9.20 3.89
CA ARG A 116 22.68 10.59 3.43
C ARG A 116 21.60 11.44 4.09
N LYS A 117 21.84 12.73 4.19
CA LYS A 117 20.80 13.71 4.52
C LYS A 117 19.75 13.73 3.41
N PHE A 118 18.51 13.96 3.78
CA PHE A 118 17.41 13.96 2.82
C PHE A 118 16.41 15.08 3.11
N GLU A 119 15.60 15.39 2.13
CA GLU A 119 14.47 16.31 2.23
C GLU A 119 13.27 15.70 1.51
N ILE A 120 12.16 15.57 2.20
CA ILE A 120 10.88 15.10 1.65
C ILE A 120 10.08 16.33 1.24
N GLN A 121 9.84 16.49 -0.05
CA GLN A 121 9.01 17.54 -0.61
C GLN A 121 7.56 17.08 -0.70
N VAL A 122 6.69 17.77 0.04
CA VAL A 122 5.24 17.52 0.09
C VAL A 122 4.52 18.83 -0.23
N LYS A 123 4.05 18.98 -1.46
CA LYS A 123 3.46 20.27 -1.92
C LYS A 123 4.43 21.42 -1.63
N ASN A 124 4.03 22.35 -0.78
CA ASN A 124 4.83 23.53 -0.37
C ASN A 124 5.58 23.31 0.95
N LYS A 125 5.54 22.12 1.52
CA LYS A 125 6.24 21.77 2.77
C LYS A 125 7.44 20.89 2.50
N LYS A 126 8.44 21.02 3.38
CA LYS A 126 9.67 20.24 3.38
C LYS A 126 9.86 19.60 4.73
N LEU A 127 10.10 18.29 4.74
CA LEU A 127 10.37 17.51 5.93
C LEU A 127 11.76 16.87 5.78
N ASN A 128 12.60 17.00 6.80
CA ASN A 128 13.98 16.48 6.80
C ASN A 128 14.20 15.38 7.83
N ARG A 129 13.12 14.89 8.42
CA ARG A 129 13.11 13.84 9.43
C ARG A 129 12.02 12.83 9.14
N ILE A 130 12.34 11.56 9.35
CA ILE A 130 11.39 10.46 9.46
C ILE A 130 11.30 10.08 10.93
N HIS A 131 10.11 10.14 11.49
CA HIS A 131 9.81 9.82 12.88
C HIS A 131 9.66 8.30 13.05
N LYS A 132 10.02 7.75 14.19
CA LYS A 132 9.84 6.32 14.49
C LYS A 132 8.37 5.96 14.70
N ASN A 133 7.61 6.89 15.24
CA ASN A 133 6.17 6.80 15.48
C ASN A 133 5.58 8.21 15.58
N TYR A 134 4.26 8.32 15.72
CA TYR A 134 3.56 9.60 15.79
C TYR A 134 4.00 10.49 16.96
N SER A 135 4.49 9.93 18.03
CA SER A 135 4.91 10.68 19.24
C SER A 135 6.44 10.85 19.36
N ASP A 136 7.20 10.54 18.30
CA ASP A 136 8.66 10.66 18.28
C ASP A 136 9.09 12.12 18.07
N PHE A 137 8.81 12.98 19.05
CA PHE A 137 9.26 14.36 19.07
C PHE A 137 10.34 14.59 20.14
N PRO A 138 11.28 15.52 19.92
CA PRO A 138 12.32 15.83 20.90
C PRO A 138 11.72 16.58 22.09
N VAL A 139 11.37 15.86 23.13
CA VAL A 139 10.93 16.45 24.41
C VAL A 139 12.15 16.94 25.15
N VAL A 140 12.18 18.22 25.50
CA VAL A 140 13.22 18.88 26.29
C VAL A 140 12.54 19.72 27.37
N GLU A 141 13.31 20.23 28.38
CA GLU A 141 12.76 20.96 29.51
C GLU A 141 11.77 22.08 29.16
N LYS A 142 11.96 22.72 27.99
CA LYS A 142 11.13 23.84 27.53
C LYS A 142 10.09 23.45 26.47
N LYS A 143 10.05 22.18 26.00
CA LYS A 143 9.17 21.74 24.89
C LYS A 143 8.63 20.36 25.19
N GLN A 144 7.34 20.28 25.46
CA GLN A 144 6.61 19.03 25.74
C GLN A 144 5.89 18.52 24.50
N LEU A 145 5.41 17.27 24.53
CA LEU A 145 4.67 16.67 23.41
C LEU A 145 3.48 17.50 22.94
N LYS A 146 2.78 18.17 23.85
CA LYS A 146 1.64 19.04 23.52
C LYS A 146 2.01 20.21 22.60
N ASP A 147 3.26 20.68 22.67
CA ASP A 147 3.73 21.84 21.90
C ASP A 147 4.00 21.49 20.43
N PHE A 148 3.91 20.19 20.08
CA PHE A 148 4.01 19.68 18.71
C PHE A 148 2.64 19.33 18.10
N GLU A 149 1.53 19.55 18.81
CA GLU A 149 0.20 19.32 18.26
C GLU A 149 -0.03 20.20 17.02
N GLY A 150 -0.40 19.56 15.91
CA GLY A 150 -0.52 20.23 14.61
C GLY A 150 0.75 20.22 13.75
N ASP A 151 1.87 19.74 14.26
CA ASP A 151 3.10 19.62 13.47
C ASP A 151 2.98 18.51 12.43
N PHE A 152 3.48 18.79 11.22
CA PHE A 152 3.60 17.79 10.16
C PHE A 152 4.75 16.84 10.45
N LEU A 153 4.52 15.56 10.17
CA LEU A 153 5.54 14.53 10.33
C LEU A 153 5.49 13.52 9.18
N ALA A 154 6.62 12.88 8.94
CA ALA A 154 6.75 11.72 8.08
C ALA A 154 7.20 10.53 8.92
N LEU A 155 6.62 9.35 8.68
CA LEU A 155 7.02 8.09 9.31
C LEU A 155 6.82 6.94 8.35
N PHE A 156 7.42 5.79 8.64
CA PHE A 156 7.02 4.54 8.00
C PHE A 156 5.95 3.87 8.85
N ASN A 157 4.78 3.63 8.23
CA ASN A 157 3.66 3.00 8.92
C ASN A 157 3.91 1.49 9.12
N GLU A 158 2.98 0.78 9.76
CA GLU A 158 3.09 -0.66 10.05
C GLU A 158 3.24 -1.54 8.80
N ASN A 159 2.75 -1.07 7.65
CA ASN A 159 2.93 -1.75 6.37
C ASN A 159 4.28 -1.42 5.70
N GLY A 160 5.11 -0.61 6.34
CA GLY A 160 6.42 -0.21 5.84
C GLY A 160 6.39 0.81 4.70
N PHE A 161 5.31 1.57 4.53
CA PHE A 161 5.22 2.65 3.55
C PHE A 161 5.37 4.02 4.21
N LEU A 162 6.04 4.93 3.50
CA LEU A 162 6.16 6.31 3.95
C LEU A 162 4.79 6.97 4.00
N GLU A 163 4.47 7.53 5.15
CA GLU A 163 3.22 8.20 5.45
C GLU A 163 3.48 9.64 5.89
N ILE A 164 2.65 10.56 5.43
CA ILE A 164 2.64 11.97 5.85
C ILE A 164 1.41 12.18 6.74
N ALA A 165 1.65 12.66 7.93
CA ALA A 165 0.63 12.83 8.96
C ALA A 165 0.77 14.19 9.68
N ILE A 166 -0.19 14.50 10.55
CA ILE A 166 -0.14 15.62 11.49
C ILE A 166 -0.33 15.08 12.89
N TYR A 167 0.56 15.46 13.80
CA TYR A 167 0.47 15.02 15.18
C TYR A 167 -0.80 15.52 15.87
N LYS A 168 -1.58 14.57 16.41
CA LYS A 168 -2.85 14.83 17.11
C LYS A 168 -3.85 15.70 16.33
N SER A 169 -3.83 15.64 15.01
CA SER A 169 -4.85 16.35 14.23
C SER A 169 -6.20 15.61 14.27
N ASN A 170 -7.27 16.38 14.15
CA ASN A 170 -8.62 15.84 14.04
C ASN A 170 -9.25 16.36 12.74
N PRO A 171 -9.47 15.49 11.73
CA PRO A 171 -10.00 15.90 10.43
C PRO A 171 -11.37 16.56 10.50
N LYS A 172 -12.14 16.30 11.57
CA LYS A 172 -13.49 16.89 11.76
C LYS A 172 -13.46 18.31 12.32
N THR A 173 -12.37 18.72 12.95
CA THR A 173 -12.30 20.02 13.66
C THR A 173 -11.21 20.94 13.13
N VAL A 174 -9.97 20.47 13.06
CA VAL A 174 -8.81 21.30 12.67
C VAL A 174 -8.23 20.94 11.30
N GLY A 175 -8.66 19.83 10.72
CA GLY A 175 -8.14 19.32 9.47
C GLY A 175 -7.11 18.21 9.66
N SER A 176 -6.59 17.70 8.55
CA SER A 176 -5.67 16.56 8.47
C SER A 176 -4.52 16.87 7.51
N ALA A 177 -3.55 15.97 7.37
CA ALA A 177 -2.47 16.13 6.42
C ALA A 177 -3.01 16.32 4.98
N SER A 178 -4.00 15.51 4.58
CA SER A 178 -4.62 15.64 3.26
C SER A 178 -5.31 16.98 3.06
N THR A 179 -6.11 17.46 4.03
CA THR A 179 -6.89 18.69 3.88
C THR A 179 -6.04 19.95 4.01
N LEU A 180 -5.14 20.01 5.02
CA LEU A 180 -4.31 21.19 5.28
C LEU A 180 -3.20 21.39 4.25
N LEU A 181 -2.69 20.31 3.64
CA LEU A 181 -1.72 20.39 2.55
C LEU A 181 -2.37 20.30 1.17
N GLY A 182 -3.68 20.05 1.10
CA GLY A 182 -4.37 19.86 -0.17
C GLY A 182 -3.87 18.63 -0.94
N ILE A 183 -3.46 17.58 -0.22
CA ILE A 183 -2.94 16.35 -0.82
C ILE A 183 -4.12 15.50 -1.29
N LYS A 184 -3.98 14.96 -2.51
CA LYS A 184 -4.96 14.07 -3.15
C LYS A 184 -4.33 12.75 -3.53
N PHE A 185 -5.16 11.76 -3.75
CA PHE A 185 -4.76 10.48 -4.35
C PHE A 185 -3.98 10.72 -5.66
N ARG A 186 -2.86 10.03 -5.85
CA ARG A 186 -1.88 10.16 -6.93
C ARG A 186 -1.04 11.44 -6.94
N ASP A 187 -1.15 12.31 -5.96
CA ASP A 187 -0.18 13.40 -5.83
C ASP A 187 1.25 12.88 -5.64
N THR A 188 2.20 13.58 -6.22
CA THR A 188 3.61 13.20 -6.16
C THR A 188 4.25 13.67 -4.87
N ILE A 189 5.04 12.79 -4.26
CA ILE A 189 5.96 13.07 -3.16
C ILE A 189 7.37 12.81 -3.65
N THR A 190 8.29 13.74 -3.42
CA THR A 190 9.70 13.60 -3.81
C THR A 190 10.58 13.56 -2.58
N ILE A 191 11.50 12.63 -2.52
CA ILE A 191 12.58 12.60 -1.54
C ILE A 191 13.86 12.93 -2.29
N GLU A 192 14.56 13.97 -1.87
CA GLU A 192 15.87 14.37 -2.41
C GLU A 192 16.95 14.05 -1.39
N PHE A 193 18.03 13.41 -1.83
CA PHE A 193 19.17 13.07 -1.02
C PHE A 193 20.30 14.07 -1.28
N LYS A 194 20.88 14.59 -0.18
CA LYS A 194 21.98 15.55 -0.23
C LYS A 194 23.30 14.80 0.04
N ASN A 195 24.28 15.09 -0.78
CA ASN A 195 25.66 14.60 -0.57
C ASN A 195 26.29 15.28 0.64
#